data_c7712cf6769ed8327606c20496a39de0
#
_entry.id   c7712cf6769ed8327606c20496a39de0
#
_cell.length_a   1.000
_cell.length_b   1.000
_cell.length_c   1.000
_cell.angle_alpha   90.00
_cell.angle_beta   90.00
_cell.angle_gamma   90.00
#
_symmetry.space_group_name_H-M   'P 1'
#
loop_
_entity.id
_entity.type
_entity.pdbx_description
1 polymer ?
#
loop_
_entity_poly.entity_id
_entity_poly.type
_entity_poly.pdbx_seq_one_letter_code
_entity_poly.pdbx_strand_id
1 'polypeptide(L)'
;MKVQIVNKSAYPTPAYATEKSAGMDLKANISEPLTLNPLERAMIPTGLYIALPDGTEAQVRPRSGLAAKFGISVLNSPGTIDADYRGEIKVILVNLSNEPFVVNPGERIAQMVVARYEKVQWDEVEVLDQTERGEGGFGSTGR
;
A
#
# COMPACT_ATOMS: atom_id res chain seq x y z
N MET A 1 -3.07 10.15 17.11
CA MET A 1 -3.40 8.71 17.16
C MET A 1 -2.15 7.92 17.53
N LYS A 2 -2.25 6.99 18.45
CA LYS A 2 -1.15 6.07 18.78
C LYS A 2 -1.41 4.71 18.14
N VAL A 3 -0.40 4.14 17.49
CA VAL A 3 -0.42 2.80 16.90
C VAL A 3 0.70 2.00 17.53
N GLN A 4 0.38 0.84 18.08
CA GLN A 4 1.40 -0.07 18.61
C GLN A 4 2.14 -0.72 17.45
N ILE A 5 3.45 -0.85 17.58
CA ILE A 5 4.31 -1.45 16.57
C ILE A 5 5.35 -2.37 17.21
N VAL A 6 5.57 -3.52 16.59
CA VAL A 6 6.73 -4.38 16.84
C VAL A 6 7.61 -4.32 15.60
N ASN A 7 8.84 -3.89 15.79
CA ASN A 7 9.83 -3.81 14.72
C ASN A 7 10.89 -4.90 14.92
N LYS A 8 10.82 -5.94 14.09
CA LYS A 8 11.81 -7.03 14.04
C LYS A 8 12.77 -6.88 12.85
N SER A 9 12.72 -5.74 12.16
CA SER A 9 13.62 -5.48 11.04
C SER A 9 15.00 -5.01 11.51
N ALA A 10 15.95 -5.01 10.58
CA ALA A 10 17.28 -4.42 10.79
C ALA A 10 17.29 -2.89 10.68
N TYR A 11 16.14 -2.24 10.47
CA TYR A 11 16.03 -0.82 10.17
C TYR A 11 15.20 -0.08 11.22
N PRO A 12 15.36 1.26 11.32
CA PRO A 12 14.54 2.06 12.22
C PRO A 12 13.04 1.94 11.91
N THR A 13 12.23 2.15 12.92
CA THR A 13 10.79 2.27 12.76
C THR A 13 10.44 3.36 11.73
N PRO A 14 9.48 3.12 10.84
CA PRO A 14 9.08 4.09 9.83
C PRO A 14 8.72 5.43 10.45
N ALA A 15 9.09 6.50 9.76
CA ALA A 15 8.81 7.86 10.17
C ALA A 15 8.34 8.68 8.96
N TYR A 16 7.58 9.74 9.22
CA TYR A 16 7.22 10.71 8.19
C TYR A 16 8.46 11.52 7.77
N ALA A 17 8.66 11.68 6.47
CA ALA A 17 9.77 12.46 5.94
C ALA A 17 9.62 13.94 6.26
N THR A 18 8.38 14.46 6.29
CA THR A 18 8.03 15.82 6.69
C THR A 18 6.83 15.81 7.61
N GLU A 19 6.61 16.90 8.34
CA GLU A 19 5.44 17.05 9.22
C GLU A 19 4.11 16.90 8.48
N LYS A 20 4.07 17.25 7.19
CA LYS A 20 2.86 17.20 6.37
C LYS A 20 2.79 15.98 5.45
N SER A 21 3.71 15.02 5.58
CA SER A 21 3.65 13.78 4.84
C SER A 21 2.50 12.91 5.33
N ALA A 22 1.74 12.32 4.40
CA ALA A 22 0.68 11.36 4.72
C ALA A 22 1.20 9.91 4.78
N GLY A 23 2.27 9.62 4.06
CA GLY A 23 2.85 8.29 3.96
C GLY A 23 4.20 8.18 4.64
N MET A 24 4.50 6.98 5.15
CA MET A 24 5.81 6.59 5.68
C MET A 24 6.41 5.53 4.77
N ASP A 25 7.69 5.64 4.44
CA ASP A 25 8.37 4.64 3.63
C ASP A 25 8.49 3.30 4.35
N LEU A 26 8.26 2.23 3.60
CA LEU A 26 8.51 0.84 4.01
C LEU A 26 9.78 0.33 3.32
N LYS A 27 10.64 -0.33 4.08
CA LYS A 27 11.92 -0.85 3.61
C LYS A 27 11.89 -2.37 3.45
N ALA A 28 12.62 -2.85 2.45
CA ALA A 28 12.82 -4.28 2.23
C ALA A 28 13.69 -4.88 3.34
N ASN A 29 13.10 -5.71 4.20
CA ASN A 29 13.82 -6.44 5.24
C ASN A 29 14.28 -7.81 4.70
N ILE A 30 15.22 -7.77 3.77
CA ILE A 30 15.85 -8.92 3.14
C ILE A 30 17.34 -8.89 3.41
N SER A 31 17.99 -10.06 3.42
CA SER A 31 19.43 -10.18 3.69
C SER A 31 20.28 -10.07 2.43
N GLU A 32 19.70 -10.38 1.27
CA GLU A 32 20.39 -10.40 -0.01
C GLU A 32 19.55 -9.67 -1.07
N PRO A 33 20.19 -9.10 -2.12
CA PRO A 33 19.47 -8.53 -3.25
C PRO A 33 18.51 -9.54 -3.90
N LEU A 34 17.34 -9.07 -4.29
CA LEU A 34 16.33 -9.86 -4.98
C LEU A 34 16.04 -9.24 -6.34
N THR A 35 16.16 -10.04 -7.40
CA THR A 35 15.88 -9.57 -8.76
C THR A 35 14.45 -9.90 -9.14
N LEU A 36 13.71 -8.89 -9.61
CA LEU A 36 12.41 -9.02 -10.26
C LEU A 36 12.60 -8.85 -11.77
N ASN A 37 12.45 -9.93 -12.51
CA ASN A 37 12.38 -9.85 -13.96
C ASN A 37 11.05 -9.24 -14.42
N PRO A 38 10.93 -8.80 -15.68
CA PRO A 38 9.68 -8.28 -16.20
C PRO A 38 8.48 -9.18 -15.91
N LEU A 39 7.40 -8.59 -15.39
CA LEU A 39 6.14 -9.23 -14.98
C LEU A 39 6.25 -10.18 -13.77
N GLU A 40 7.41 -10.32 -13.17
CA GLU A 40 7.55 -11.06 -11.92
C GLU A 40 7.04 -10.25 -10.73
N ARG A 41 6.54 -10.96 -9.73
CA ARG A 41 6.17 -10.42 -8.42
C ARG A 41 6.88 -11.14 -7.31
N ALA A 42 7.09 -10.45 -6.20
CA ALA A 42 7.59 -11.05 -4.97
C ALA A 42 6.94 -10.40 -3.75
N MET A 43 6.70 -11.21 -2.74
CA MET A 43 6.22 -10.74 -1.44
C MET A 43 7.43 -10.44 -0.55
N ILE A 44 7.68 -9.15 -0.33
CA ILE A 44 8.87 -8.67 0.37
C ILE A 44 8.53 -8.36 1.82
N PRO A 45 9.23 -8.99 2.78
CA PRO A 45 8.99 -8.74 4.20
C PRO A 45 9.49 -7.35 4.61
N THR A 46 8.83 -6.75 5.59
CA THR A 46 9.25 -5.49 6.22
C THR A 46 9.77 -5.68 7.64
N GLY A 47 9.49 -6.81 8.27
CA GLY A 47 9.78 -7.06 9.67
C GLY A 47 8.90 -6.27 10.65
N LEU A 48 7.83 -5.64 10.16
CA LEU A 48 6.94 -4.78 10.93
C LEU A 48 5.60 -5.44 11.20
N TYR A 49 5.12 -5.26 12.44
CA TYR A 49 3.83 -5.74 12.93
C TYR A 49 3.14 -4.58 13.64
N ILE A 50 1.90 -4.30 13.33
CA ILE A 50 1.16 -3.18 13.92
C ILE A 50 -0.18 -3.62 14.49
N ALA A 51 -0.66 -2.87 15.47
CA ALA A 51 -2.01 -2.98 15.99
C ALA A 51 -2.71 -1.63 15.83
N LEU A 52 -3.56 -1.54 14.82
CA LEU A 52 -4.31 -0.32 14.53
C LEU A 52 -5.49 -0.17 15.49
N PRO A 53 -5.83 1.05 15.91
CA PRO A 53 -7.07 1.31 16.64
C PRO A 53 -8.30 0.99 15.78
N ASP A 54 -9.38 0.59 16.43
CA ASP A 54 -10.67 0.38 15.77
C ASP A 54 -11.09 1.60 14.95
N GLY A 55 -11.69 1.37 13.78
CA GLY A 55 -12.10 2.41 12.86
C GLY A 55 -10.97 3.00 12.02
N THR A 56 -9.80 2.38 12.03
CA THR A 56 -8.66 2.77 11.20
C THR A 56 -8.13 1.60 10.38
N GLU A 57 -7.57 1.92 9.23
CA GLU A 57 -6.85 1.01 8.36
C GLU A 57 -5.47 1.55 8.05
N ALA A 58 -4.56 0.69 7.63
CA ALA A 58 -3.36 1.12 6.93
C ALA A 58 -3.42 0.65 5.47
N GLN A 59 -2.91 1.48 4.56
CA GLN A 59 -2.80 1.15 3.15
C GLN A 59 -1.34 1.11 2.74
N VAL A 60 -0.96 0.05 2.04
CA VAL A 60 0.34 -0.07 1.39
C VAL A 60 0.18 0.39 -0.05
N ARG A 61 0.93 1.42 -0.41
CA ARG A 61 0.87 2.09 -1.72
C ARG A 61 2.23 2.10 -2.39
N PRO A 62 2.28 2.16 -3.72
CA PRO A 62 3.53 2.33 -4.45
C PRO A 62 4.22 3.66 -4.12
N ARG A 63 5.53 3.71 -4.34
CA ARG A 63 6.28 4.95 -4.36
C ARG A 63 6.33 5.50 -5.78
N SER A 64 6.00 6.77 -5.92
CA SER A 64 5.92 7.44 -7.23
C SER A 64 7.24 7.39 -8.00
N GLY A 65 8.37 7.52 -7.32
CA GLY A 65 9.68 7.46 -7.95
C GLY A 65 10.01 6.09 -8.54
N LEU A 66 9.69 5.01 -7.85
CA LEU A 66 9.87 3.65 -8.37
C LEU A 66 8.92 3.36 -9.52
N ALA A 67 7.68 3.81 -9.41
CA ALA A 67 6.70 3.66 -10.48
C ALA A 67 7.11 4.41 -11.74
N ALA A 68 7.45 5.68 -11.62
CA ALA A 68 7.74 6.54 -12.77
C ALA A 68 9.06 6.17 -13.47
N LYS A 69 10.10 5.84 -12.71
CA LYS A 69 11.45 5.60 -13.25
C LYS A 69 11.69 4.16 -13.65
N PHE A 70 11.13 3.21 -12.91
CA PHE A 70 11.47 1.79 -13.05
C PHE A 70 10.26 0.89 -13.33
N GLY A 71 9.05 1.43 -13.35
CA GLY A 71 7.84 0.64 -13.57
C GLY A 71 7.54 -0.36 -12.44
N ILE A 72 8.04 -0.08 -11.24
CA ILE A 72 7.82 -0.93 -10.06
C ILE A 72 6.60 -0.44 -9.30
N SER A 73 5.69 -1.34 -9.03
CA SER A 73 4.44 -1.06 -8.35
C SER A 73 4.16 -2.08 -7.24
N VAL A 74 3.17 -1.81 -6.44
CA VAL A 74 2.57 -2.78 -5.51
C VAL A 74 1.40 -3.43 -6.25
N LEU A 75 1.43 -4.75 -6.38
CA LEU A 75 0.47 -5.48 -7.22
C LEU A 75 -0.98 -5.29 -6.73
N ASN A 76 -1.19 -5.30 -5.43
CA ASN A 76 -2.49 -5.05 -4.79
C ASN A 76 -2.58 -3.59 -4.30
N SER A 77 -2.50 -2.66 -5.22
CA SER A 77 -2.56 -1.22 -4.89
C SER A 77 -3.99 -0.70 -4.86
N PRO A 78 -4.45 -0.15 -3.71
CA PRO A 78 -3.78 -0.15 -2.42
C PRO A 78 -3.91 -1.50 -1.69
N GLY A 79 -2.86 -1.94 -1.01
CA GLY A 79 -2.95 -3.05 -0.08
C GLY A 79 -3.65 -2.60 1.20
N THR A 80 -4.58 -3.40 1.71
CA THR A 80 -5.33 -3.08 2.93
C THR A 80 -4.78 -3.85 4.12
N ILE A 81 -4.52 -3.13 5.22
CA ILE A 81 -4.17 -3.72 6.52
C ILE A 81 -5.32 -3.39 7.47
N ASP A 82 -6.04 -4.41 7.89
CA ASP A 82 -7.16 -4.29 8.80
C ASP A 82 -6.70 -4.06 10.25
N ALA A 83 -7.57 -3.46 11.06
CA ALA A 83 -7.24 -3.12 12.44
C ALA A 83 -6.93 -4.35 13.30
N ASP A 84 -7.53 -5.49 13.00
CA ASP A 84 -7.33 -6.77 13.70
C ASP A 84 -6.24 -7.66 13.10
N TYR A 85 -5.59 -7.24 12.01
CA TYR A 85 -4.45 -7.98 11.46
C TYR A 85 -3.23 -7.87 12.38
N ARG A 86 -2.65 -9.02 12.75
CA ARG A 86 -1.48 -9.11 13.63
C ARG A 86 -0.26 -9.74 12.95
N GLY A 87 -0.39 -10.07 11.67
CA GLY A 87 0.72 -10.63 10.90
C GLY A 87 1.74 -9.58 10.48
N GLU A 88 2.82 -10.05 9.89
CA GLU A 88 3.85 -9.19 9.32
C GLU A 88 3.30 -8.38 8.14
N ILE A 89 3.64 -7.11 8.10
CA ILE A 89 3.41 -6.27 6.92
C ILE A 89 4.38 -6.71 5.83
N LYS A 90 3.84 -7.15 4.70
CA LYS A 90 4.61 -7.53 3.52
C LYS A 90 4.15 -6.74 2.32
N VAL A 91 5.09 -6.45 1.45
CA VAL A 91 4.84 -5.68 0.22
C VAL A 91 4.91 -6.61 -0.98
N ILE A 92 3.83 -6.69 -1.74
CA ILE A 92 3.81 -7.48 -2.98
C ILE A 92 4.25 -6.57 -4.13
N LEU A 93 5.54 -6.59 -4.44
CA LEU A 93 6.08 -5.83 -5.56
C LEU A 93 5.87 -6.57 -6.88
N VAL A 94 5.64 -5.80 -7.94
CA VAL A 94 5.58 -6.28 -9.31
C VAL A 94 6.42 -5.38 -10.21
N ASN A 95 7.15 -5.99 -11.15
CA ASN A 95 7.90 -5.27 -12.18
C ASN A 95 7.07 -5.21 -13.46
N LEU A 96 6.55 -4.02 -13.77
CA LEU A 96 5.76 -3.76 -14.97
C LEU A 96 6.59 -3.14 -16.10
N SER A 97 7.91 -3.10 -15.94
CA SER A 97 8.83 -2.67 -17.00
C SER A 97 9.28 -3.84 -17.86
N ASN A 98 10.10 -3.57 -18.85
CA ASN A 98 10.72 -4.57 -19.72
C ASN A 98 12.18 -4.87 -19.36
N GLU A 99 12.64 -4.39 -18.19
CA GLU A 99 14.00 -4.61 -17.70
C GLU A 99 13.98 -5.21 -16.30
N PRO A 100 14.97 -6.06 -15.94
CA PRO A 100 15.11 -6.55 -14.58
C PRO A 100 15.30 -5.40 -13.58
N PHE A 101 14.72 -5.55 -12.40
CA PHE A 101 14.88 -4.61 -11.29
C PHE A 101 15.43 -5.36 -10.06
N VAL A 102 16.47 -4.82 -9.45
CA VAL A 102 17.08 -5.40 -8.25
C VAL A 102 16.59 -4.64 -7.03
N VAL A 103 15.94 -5.36 -6.11
CA VAL A 103 15.58 -4.85 -4.77
C VAL A 103 16.75 -5.13 -3.84
N ASN A 104 17.32 -4.09 -3.27
CA ASN A 104 18.42 -4.23 -2.31
C ASN A 104 17.91 -4.26 -0.86
N PRO A 105 18.64 -4.90 0.07
CA PRO A 105 18.30 -4.82 1.49
C PRO A 105 18.20 -3.37 1.97
N GLY A 106 17.14 -3.05 2.72
CA GLY A 106 16.91 -1.72 3.25
C GLY A 106 16.38 -0.69 2.26
N GLU A 107 16.18 -1.06 1.01
CA GLU A 107 15.61 -0.17 0.00
C GLU A 107 14.16 0.19 0.33
N ARG A 108 13.79 1.45 0.11
CA ARG A 108 12.43 1.93 0.28
C ARG A 108 11.59 1.48 -0.92
N ILE A 109 10.69 0.54 -0.69
CA ILE A 109 9.95 -0.18 -1.76
C ILE A 109 8.49 0.19 -1.89
N ALA A 110 7.93 0.77 -0.84
CA ALA A 110 6.53 1.16 -0.78
C ALA A 110 6.36 2.26 0.26
N GLN A 111 5.14 2.73 0.43
CA GLN A 111 4.77 3.64 1.51
C GLN A 111 3.50 3.14 2.20
N MET A 112 3.34 3.47 3.46
CA MET A 112 2.17 3.13 4.26
C MET A 112 1.46 4.40 4.70
N VAL A 113 0.14 4.43 4.52
CA VAL A 113 -0.75 5.52 4.95
C VAL A 113 -1.77 4.96 5.91
N VAL A 114 -1.91 5.58 7.09
CA VAL A 114 -2.95 5.24 8.05
C VAL A 114 -4.11 6.21 7.91
N ALA A 115 -5.33 5.69 7.84
CA ALA A 115 -6.54 6.50 7.65
C ALA A 115 -7.71 5.95 8.47
N ARG A 116 -8.68 6.81 8.74
CA ARG A 116 -9.98 6.39 9.27
C ARG A 116 -10.85 5.91 8.11
N TYR A 117 -11.75 4.99 8.40
CA TYR A 117 -12.71 4.50 7.42
C TYR A 117 -14.13 4.49 8.02
N GLU A 118 -15.11 4.55 7.15
CA GLU A 118 -16.52 4.40 7.54
C GLU A 118 -16.95 2.93 7.41
N LYS A 119 -17.58 2.41 8.46
CA LYS A 119 -18.31 1.14 8.38
C LYS A 119 -19.68 1.41 7.80
N VAL A 120 -19.96 0.80 6.66
CA VAL A 120 -21.29 0.90 6.05
C VAL A 120 -22.20 -0.17 6.61
N GLN A 121 -23.47 0.21 6.75
CA GLN A 121 -24.58 -0.69 7.01
C GLN A 121 -25.49 -0.62 5.78
N TRP A 122 -25.66 -1.75 5.12
CA TRP A 122 -26.48 -1.78 3.92
C TRP A 122 -27.96 -1.62 4.24
N ASP A 123 -28.62 -0.73 3.51
CA ASP A 123 -30.06 -0.62 3.43
C ASP A 123 -30.50 -1.12 2.06
N GLU A 124 -30.91 -2.38 2.00
CA GLU A 124 -31.27 -3.02 0.74
C GLU A 124 -32.60 -2.48 0.25
N VAL A 125 -32.59 -1.85 -0.91
CA VAL A 125 -33.76 -1.29 -1.58
C VAL A 125 -33.86 -1.86 -3.01
N GLU A 126 -35.04 -1.81 -3.61
CA GLU A 126 -35.24 -2.28 -4.98
C GLU A 126 -34.78 -1.25 -6.02
N VAL A 127 -34.88 0.03 -5.69
CA VAL A 127 -34.63 1.14 -6.61
C VAL A 127 -33.87 2.24 -5.88
N LEU A 128 -32.84 2.79 -6.51
CA LEU A 128 -32.15 3.99 -6.03
C LEU A 128 -32.84 5.24 -6.52
N ASP A 129 -32.67 6.35 -5.80
CA ASP A 129 -33.14 7.66 -6.24
C ASP A 129 -32.51 8.09 -7.56
N GLN A 130 -33.15 9.02 -8.24
CA GLN A 130 -32.65 9.56 -9.49
C GLN A 130 -31.74 10.77 -9.24
N THR A 131 -30.68 10.88 -10.06
CA THR A 131 -29.81 12.05 -10.07
C THR A 131 -29.66 12.56 -11.50
N GLU A 132 -29.22 13.81 -11.67
CA GLU A 132 -28.95 14.39 -12.97
C GLU A 132 -27.89 13.58 -13.75
N ARG A 133 -26.85 13.08 -13.07
CA ARG A 133 -25.83 12.22 -13.67
C ARG A 133 -26.37 10.85 -14.09
N GLY A 134 -27.30 10.29 -13.31
CA GLY A 134 -27.86 8.94 -13.53
C GLY A 134 -26.79 7.88 -13.63
N GLU A 135 -26.82 7.07 -14.67
CA GLU A 135 -25.89 5.98 -14.93
C GLU A 135 -24.60 6.41 -15.63
N GLY A 136 -24.40 7.70 -15.88
CA GLY A 136 -23.25 8.21 -16.61
C GLY A 136 -21.90 7.92 -15.90
N GLY A 137 -21.05 7.21 -16.58
CA GLY A 137 -19.72 6.81 -16.10
C GLY A 137 -18.88 6.25 -17.24
N PHE A 138 -17.71 5.69 -16.90
CA PHE A 138 -16.82 5.03 -17.87
C PHE A 138 -16.49 5.87 -19.11
N GLY A 139 -16.29 7.19 -18.92
CA GLY A 139 -16.00 8.11 -20.01
C GLY A 139 -17.24 8.63 -20.74
N SER A 140 -18.42 8.61 -20.14
CA SER A 140 -19.66 9.13 -20.72
C SER A 140 -19.60 10.61 -21.07
N THR A 141 -18.69 11.37 -20.48
CA THR A 141 -18.45 12.81 -20.77
C THR A 141 -17.44 13.02 -21.91
N GLY A 142 -16.95 11.97 -22.51
CA GLY A 142 -15.95 12.00 -23.57
C GLY A 142 -14.52 11.79 -23.08
N ARG A 143 -13.59 11.86 -24.00
CA ARG A 143 -12.17 11.58 -23.80
C ARG A 143 -11.38 12.81 -23.36
#